data_613f160240e55c6fb64a6a24c05e76c9
#
_entry.id   613f160240e55c6fb64a6a24c05e76c9
#
_cell.length_a   1.000
_cell.length_b   1.000
_cell.length_c   1.000
_cell.angle_alpha   90.00
_cell.angle_beta   90.00
_cell.angle_gamma   90.00
#
_symmetry.space_group_name_H-M   'P 1'
#
loop_
_entity.id
_entity.type
_entity.pdbx_description
1 polymer ?
#
loop_
_entity_poly.entity_id
_entity_poly.type
_entity_poly.pdbx_seq_one_letter_code
_entity_poly.pdbx_strand_id
1 'polypeptide(L)'
;TSSGHNVTDCVYIECSEFFWNSENEHFNPVGETEYIKGLAQLSLENSKKTTISGIIGHANMLLGKDVDGVLERHLDIGGNLFKGIRHAGSWDPSDTINNSHHNPPKDMYLMKEFGEGLKVLSGKGLVFEAWQYHHQLLQVAHLARNNPDLIIVLDHFSGPLGLSLIHI
;
A
#
# COMPACT_ATOMS: atom_id res chain seq x y z
N THR A 1 25.56 1.68 -8.93
CA THR A 1 24.73 1.93 -10.11
C THR A 1 25.46 2.87 -11.07
N SER A 2 25.17 2.77 -12.36
CA SER A 2 25.75 3.65 -13.39
C SER A 2 25.34 5.13 -13.25
N SER A 3 24.35 5.42 -12.40
CA SER A 3 23.83 6.76 -12.11
C SER A 3 24.69 7.60 -11.14
N GLY A 4 25.77 7.03 -10.58
CA GLY A 4 26.62 7.70 -9.58
C GLY A 4 26.02 7.75 -8.16
N HIS A 5 24.83 7.21 -7.94
CA HIS A 5 24.20 7.10 -6.63
C HIS A 5 24.52 5.75 -5.97
N ASN A 6 24.77 5.76 -4.66
CA ASN A 6 24.91 4.55 -3.87
C ASN A 6 23.57 4.20 -3.21
N VAL A 7 22.73 3.43 -3.91
CA VAL A 7 21.45 2.94 -3.39
C VAL A 7 21.71 1.65 -2.64
N THR A 8 21.61 1.69 -1.31
CA THR A 8 21.85 0.55 -0.42
C THR A 8 20.58 -0.20 -0.09
N ASP A 9 19.48 0.51 0.06
CA ASP A 9 18.20 -0.01 0.54
C ASP A 9 17.03 0.44 -0.33
N CYS A 10 16.00 -0.40 -0.40
CA CYS A 10 14.72 -0.05 -1.02
C CYS A 10 13.55 -0.60 -0.20
N VAL A 11 12.39 0.02 -0.36
CA VAL A 11 11.11 -0.49 0.14
C VAL A 11 10.32 -0.99 -1.06
N TYR A 12 9.82 -2.21 -0.96
CA TYR A 12 8.89 -2.75 -1.94
C TYR A 12 7.49 -2.25 -1.64
N ILE A 13 6.78 -1.79 -2.65
CA ILE A 13 5.39 -1.37 -2.57
C ILE A 13 4.55 -2.31 -3.45
N GLU A 14 3.45 -2.80 -2.94
CA GLU A 14 2.53 -3.72 -3.63
C GLU A 14 2.24 -3.31 -5.07
N CYS A 15 2.09 -4.30 -5.95
CA CYS A 15 1.74 -4.10 -7.36
C CYS A 15 0.77 -5.17 -7.89
N SER A 16 0.07 -5.87 -7.00
CA SER A 16 -0.94 -6.91 -7.30
C SER A 16 -0.38 -8.14 -8.03
N GLU A 17 0.88 -8.48 -7.77
CA GLU A 17 1.54 -9.64 -8.36
C GLU A 17 1.73 -10.75 -7.31
N PHE A 18 1.92 -11.98 -7.75
CA PHE A 18 2.21 -13.14 -6.88
C PHE A 18 1.16 -13.42 -5.80
N PHE A 19 -0.06 -13.01 -6.01
CA PHE A 19 -1.17 -13.31 -5.09
C PHE A 19 -1.39 -14.82 -5.00
N TRP A 20 -1.73 -15.27 -3.80
CA TRP A 20 -2.18 -16.66 -3.65
C TRP A 20 -3.50 -16.89 -4.39
N ASN A 21 -3.84 -18.16 -4.57
CA ASN A 21 -5.16 -18.59 -5.02
C ASN A 21 -5.77 -19.43 -3.89
N SER A 22 -6.24 -18.78 -2.84
CA SER A 22 -6.81 -19.42 -1.65
C SER A 22 -8.34 -19.35 -1.69
N GLU A 23 -8.99 -20.22 -0.90
CA GLU A 23 -10.45 -20.22 -0.75
C GLU A 23 -10.99 -18.89 -0.21
N ASN A 24 -10.23 -18.24 0.65
CA ASN A 24 -10.56 -16.90 1.14
C ASN A 24 -9.71 -15.85 0.41
N GLU A 25 -10.31 -15.21 -0.57
CA GLU A 25 -9.67 -14.22 -1.44
C GLU A 25 -8.99 -13.06 -0.69
N HIS A 26 -9.47 -12.74 0.52
CA HIS A 26 -8.92 -11.64 1.31
C HIS A 26 -7.47 -11.88 1.73
N PHE A 27 -7.04 -13.14 1.78
CA PHE A 27 -5.65 -13.52 2.09
C PHE A 27 -4.74 -13.59 0.85
N ASN A 28 -5.30 -13.55 -0.36
CA ASN A 28 -4.49 -13.70 -1.58
C ASN A 28 -3.33 -12.70 -1.68
N PRO A 29 -3.48 -11.41 -1.29
CA PRO A 29 -2.39 -10.44 -1.34
C PRO A 29 -1.17 -10.81 -0.47
N VAL A 30 -1.34 -11.67 0.53
CA VAL A 30 -0.25 -12.11 1.40
C VAL A 30 0.82 -12.89 0.62
N GLY A 31 0.44 -13.53 -0.49
CA GLY A 31 1.37 -14.21 -1.39
C GLY A 31 2.45 -13.30 -1.95
N GLU A 32 2.10 -12.06 -2.25
CA GLU A 32 3.07 -11.06 -2.68
C GLU A 32 4.10 -10.75 -1.58
N THR A 33 3.65 -10.60 -0.34
CA THR A 33 4.55 -10.42 0.82
C THR A 33 5.51 -11.61 1.00
N GLU A 34 5.00 -12.84 0.86
CA GLU A 34 5.81 -14.06 0.93
C GLU A 34 6.89 -14.08 -0.15
N TYR A 35 6.50 -13.82 -1.39
CA TYR A 35 7.42 -13.81 -2.52
C TYR A 35 8.52 -12.75 -2.33
N ILE A 36 8.15 -11.52 -1.95
CA ILE A 36 9.10 -10.43 -1.77
C ILE A 36 10.03 -10.67 -0.58
N LYS A 37 9.54 -11.29 0.50
CA LYS A 37 10.41 -11.72 1.60
C LYS A 37 11.50 -12.69 1.11
N GLY A 38 11.14 -13.63 0.23
CA GLY A 38 12.13 -14.54 -0.38
C GLY A 38 13.19 -13.78 -1.19
N LEU A 39 12.78 -12.78 -1.98
CA LEU A 39 13.71 -11.92 -2.72
C LEU A 39 14.59 -11.08 -1.79
N ALA A 40 14.03 -10.58 -0.67
CA ALA A 40 14.79 -9.82 0.31
C ALA A 40 15.92 -10.67 0.91
N GLN A 41 15.65 -11.93 1.25
CA GLN A 41 16.68 -12.86 1.74
C GLN A 41 17.79 -13.08 0.71
N LEU A 42 17.43 -13.31 -0.55
CA LEU A 42 18.40 -13.46 -1.65
C LEU A 42 19.24 -12.18 -1.87
N SER A 43 18.66 -11.00 -1.63
CA SER A 43 19.39 -9.73 -1.76
C SER A 43 20.44 -9.55 -0.68
N LEU A 44 20.21 -10.05 0.53
CA LEU A 44 21.17 -10.01 1.64
C LEU A 44 22.41 -10.88 1.36
N GLU A 45 22.27 -11.97 0.64
CA GLU A 45 23.37 -12.87 0.27
C GLU A 45 24.34 -12.23 -0.74
N ASN A 46 23.92 -11.13 -1.40
CA ASN A 46 24.70 -10.48 -2.42
C ASN A 46 25.02 -9.03 -2.04
N SER A 47 26.16 -8.82 -1.39
CA SER A 47 26.63 -7.51 -0.90
C SER A 47 26.78 -6.41 -1.97
N LYS A 48 26.67 -6.75 -3.25
CA LYS A 48 26.73 -5.78 -4.37
C LYS A 48 25.34 -5.30 -4.83
N LYS A 49 24.25 -5.81 -4.24
CA LYS A 49 22.88 -5.47 -4.60
C LYS A 49 22.25 -4.58 -3.52
N THR A 50 21.29 -3.79 -3.96
CA THR A 50 20.38 -3.07 -3.06
C THR A 50 19.57 -4.06 -2.24
N THR A 51 19.46 -3.83 -0.95
CA THR A 51 18.70 -4.67 -0.03
C THR A 51 17.24 -4.22 0.03
N ILE A 52 16.30 -5.17 0.04
CA ILE A 52 14.89 -4.86 0.36
C ILE A 52 14.78 -4.80 1.87
N SER A 53 14.57 -3.61 2.43
CA SER A 53 14.52 -3.34 3.87
C SER A 53 13.12 -3.08 4.42
N GLY A 54 12.11 -3.04 3.55
CA GLY A 54 10.71 -2.91 3.93
C GLY A 54 9.76 -3.41 2.85
N ILE A 55 8.58 -3.84 3.27
CA ILE A 55 7.50 -4.31 2.40
C ILE A 55 6.22 -3.59 2.79
N ILE A 56 5.60 -2.92 1.84
CA ILE A 56 4.23 -2.43 1.91
C ILE A 56 3.38 -3.39 1.06
N GLY A 57 2.47 -4.10 1.70
CA GLY A 57 1.58 -5.04 1.04
C GLY A 57 0.23 -4.43 0.71
N HIS A 58 -0.69 -5.27 0.24
CA HIS A 58 -2.09 -4.90 0.02
C HIS A 58 -3.00 -5.64 1.01
N ALA A 59 -4.00 -4.93 1.53
CA ALA A 59 -5.15 -5.51 2.20
C ALA A 59 -6.40 -4.68 1.91
N ASN A 60 -7.55 -5.35 1.77
CA ASN A 60 -8.81 -4.66 1.57
C ASN A 60 -9.28 -4.01 2.89
N MET A 61 -9.02 -2.72 3.05
CA MET A 61 -9.38 -1.97 4.26
C MET A 61 -10.90 -1.81 4.43
N LEU A 62 -11.70 -2.07 3.38
CA LEU A 62 -13.17 -2.09 3.47
C LEU A 62 -13.72 -3.30 4.25
N LEU A 63 -12.88 -4.25 4.61
CA LEU A 63 -13.23 -5.31 5.58
C LEU A 63 -13.46 -4.76 6.99
N GLY A 64 -13.14 -3.49 7.23
CA GLY A 64 -13.26 -2.90 8.55
C GLY A 64 -12.41 -3.65 9.57
N LYS A 65 -13.03 -4.06 10.68
CA LYS A 65 -12.32 -4.79 11.74
C LYS A 65 -11.84 -6.18 11.31
N ASP A 66 -12.48 -6.79 10.33
CA ASP A 66 -12.14 -8.14 9.87
C ASP A 66 -10.83 -8.18 9.08
N VAL A 67 -10.25 -7.02 8.74
CA VAL A 67 -8.90 -6.93 8.15
C VAL A 67 -7.81 -7.43 9.11
N ASP A 68 -8.10 -7.54 10.41
CA ASP A 68 -7.15 -7.93 11.45
C ASP A 68 -6.41 -9.23 11.10
N GLY A 69 -7.15 -10.28 10.76
CA GLY A 69 -6.56 -11.57 10.40
C GLY A 69 -5.66 -11.51 9.16
N VAL A 70 -6.00 -10.67 8.18
CA VAL A 70 -5.17 -10.47 6.99
C VAL A 70 -3.85 -9.78 7.36
N LEU A 71 -3.92 -8.73 8.19
CA LEU A 71 -2.73 -8.01 8.66
C LEU A 71 -1.83 -8.90 9.51
N GLU A 72 -2.40 -9.73 10.39
CA GLU A 72 -1.63 -10.70 11.14
C GLU A 72 -0.90 -11.69 10.23
N ARG A 73 -1.57 -12.17 9.19
CA ARG A 73 -0.94 -13.08 8.25
C ARG A 73 0.22 -12.43 7.49
N HIS A 74 0.09 -11.16 7.11
CA HIS A 74 1.20 -10.39 6.55
C HIS A 74 2.38 -10.26 7.54
N LEU A 75 2.08 -9.98 8.81
CA LEU A 75 3.10 -9.87 9.87
C LEU A 75 3.81 -11.20 10.13
N ASP A 76 3.06 -12.30 10.19
CA ASP A 76 3.63 -13.65 10.38
C ASP A 76 4.62 -14.00 9.27
N ILE A 77 4.24 -13.72 8.03
CA ILE A 77 5.06 -14.04 6.86
C ILE A 77 6.17 -13.01 6.68
N GLY A 78 5.85 -11.73 6.63
CA GLY A 78 6.81 -10.65 6.37
C GLY A 78 7.77 -10.40 7.53
N GLY A 79 7.33 -10.67 8.76
CA GLY A 79 8.08 -10.37 9.97
C GLY A 79 8.46 -8.90 10.04
N ASN A 80 9.68 -8.61 10.45
CA ASN A 80 10.19 -7.23 10.57
C ASN A 80 10.29 -6.46 9.23
N LEU A 81 10.19 -7.14 8.10
CA LEU A 81 10.19 -6.48 6.80
C LEU A 81 8.83 -5.87 6.46
N PHE A 82 7.74 -6.45 6.96
CA PHE A 82 6.41 -5.92 6.71
C PHE A 82 6.19 -4.62 7.50
N LYS A 83 5.90 -3.53 6.80
CA LYS A 83 5.82 -2.19 7.38
C LYS A 83 4.43 -1.58 7.32
N GLY A 84 3.59 -2.01 6.39
CA GLY A 84 2.29 -1.40 6.22
C GLY A 84 1.54 -1.87 4.98
N ILE A 85 0.49 -1.11 4.69
CA ILE A 85 -0.47 -1.40 3.64
C ILE A 85 -0.63 -0.21 2.71
N ARG A 86 -0.73 -0.49 1.40
CA ARG A 86 -1.35 0.41 0.44
C ARG A 86 -2.68 -0.15 -0.03
N HIS A 87 -3.73 0.65 0.04
CA HIS A 87 -5.01 0.39 -0.61
C HIS A 87 -5.37 1.62 -1.44
N ALA A 88 -5.08 1.53 -2.73
CA ALA A 88 -5.23 2.63 -3.66
C ALA A 88 -6.70 3.06 -3.79
N GLY A 89 -6.95 4.34 -3.54
CA GLY A 89 -8.28 4.95 -3.57
C GLY A 89 -8.47 5.93 -4.74
N SER A 90 -7.58 5.90 -5.74
CA SER A 90 -7.64 6.82 -6.88
C SER A 90 -8.89 6.59 -7.72
N TRP A 91 -9.78 7.55 -7.65
CA TRP A 91 -11.07 7.54 -8.35
C TRP A 91 -11.30 8.91 -9.03
N ASP A 92 -11.78 8.88 -10.25
CA ASP A 92 -12.21 10.06 -10.99
C ASP A 92 -13.53 9.76 -11.73
N PRO A 93 -14.46 10.73 -11.85
CA PRO A 93 -15.73 10.53 -12.54
C PRO A 93 -15.59 10.43 -14.06
N SER A 94 -14.42 10.76 -14.62
CA SER A 94 -14.20 10.75 -16.06
C SER A 94 -13.81 9.35 -16.53
N ASP A 95 -14.52 8.81 -17.51
CA ASP A 95 -14.20 7.53 -18.14
C ASP A 95 -12.85 7.53 -18.88
N THR A 96 -12.26 8.70 -19.09
CA THR A 96 -10.93 8.83 -19.72
C THR A 96 -9.77 8.73 -18.72
N ILE A 97 -10.07 8.76 -17.42
CA ILE A 97 -9.11 8.62 -16.34
C ILE A 97 -9.22 7.21 -15.76
N ASN A 98 -8.13 6.47 -15.80
CA ASN A 98 -8.11 5.14 -15.19
C ASN A 98 -8.16 5.26 -13.66
N ASN A 99 -9.18 4.68 -13.05
CA ASN A 99 -9.17 4.41 -11.63
C ASN A 99 -8.09 3.36 -11.33
N SER A 100 -7.61 3.28 -10.10
CA SER A 100 -6.58 2.29 -9.77
C SER A 100 -7.03 0.87 -10.13
N HIS A 101 -6.07 -0.05 -10.25
CA HIS A 101 -6.32 -1.45 -10.60
C HIS A 101 -7.30 -2.20 -9.67
N HIS A 102 -7.54 -1.67 -8.47
CA HIS A 102 -8.56 -2.19 -7.55
C HIS A 102 -9.96 -1.60 -7.79
N ASN A 103 -10.11 -0.70 -8.77
CA ASN A 103 -11.37 -0.02 -9.08
C ASN A 103 -12.13 0.45 -7.83
N PRO A 104 -11.54 1.33 -7.01
CA PRO A 104 -12.11 1.73 -5.74
C PRO A 104 -13.46 2.43 -5.93
N PRO A 105 -14.41 2.27 -5.00
CA PRO A 105 -15.63 3.05 -5.02
C PRO A 105 -15.32 4.54 -4.79
N LYS A 106 -16.21 5.40 -5.32
CA LYS A 106 -16.16 6.82 -5.03
C LYS A 106 -16.11 7.06 -3.51
N ASP A 107 -15.30 8.00 -3.09
CA ASP A 107 -15.17 8.42 -1.68
C ASP A 107 -14.78 7.28 -0.73
N MET A 108 -14.05 6.28 -1.21
CA MET A 108 -13.65 5.10 -0.42
C MET A 108 -13.00 5.48 0.91
N TYR A 109 -12.14 6.48 0.93
CA TYR A 109 -11.44 6.91 2.15
C TYR A 109 -12.36 7.56 3.20
N LEU A 110 -13.59 7.93 2.83
CA LEU A 110 -14.59 8.47 3.76
C LEU A 110 -15.54 7.39 4.30
N MET A 111 -15.45 6.16 3.81
CA MET A 111 -16.31 5.07 4.26
C MET A 111 -15.95 4.65 5.68
N LYS A 112 -16.98 4.32 6.47
CA LYS A 112 -16.83 3.92 7.87
C LYS A 112 -15.94 2.69 8.01
N GLU A 113 -16.15 1.70 7.18
CA GLU A 113 -15.40 0.43 7.18
C GLU A 113 -13.93 0.68 6.93
N PHE A 114 -13.60 1.59 5.99
CA PHE A 114 -12.21 1.97 5.74
C PHE A 114 -11.55 2.57 6.99
N GLY A 115 -12.25 3.48 7.66
CA GLY A 115 -11.78 4.07 8.91
C GLY A 115 -11.61 3.06 10.04
N GLU A 116 -12.50 2.05 10.12
CA GLU A 116 -12.37 0.95 11.10
C GLU A 116 -11.13 0.09 10.79
N GLY A 117 -10.87 -0.23 9.53
CA GLY A 117 -9.67 -0.93 9.10
C GLY A 117 -8.38 -0.18 9.45
N LEU A 118 -8.35 1.16 9.22
CA LEU A 118 -7.19 1.98 9.60
C LEU A 118 -6.90 1.98 11.09
N LYS A 119 -7.92 1.87 11.95
CA LYS A 119 -7.72 1.74 13.41
C LYS A 119 -7.05 0.43 13.76
N VAL A 120 -7.41 -0.67 13.09
CA VAL A 120 -6.73 -1.96 13.27
C VAL A 120 -5.27 -1.85 12.82
N LEU A 121 -5.02 -1.26 11.66
CA LEU A 121 -3.68 -1.04 11.12
C LEU A 121 -2.80 -0.22 12.10
N SER A 122 -3.34 0.90 12.60
CA SER A 122 -2.68 1.76 13.58
C SER A 122 -2.37 1.01 14.88
N GLY A 123 -3.32 0.20 15.37
CA GLY A 123 -3.12 -0.62 16.56
C GLY A 123 -1.99 -1.63 16.46
N LYS A 124 -1.61 -2.02 15.24
CA LYS A 124 -0.47 -2.91 14.96
C LYS A 124 0.84 -2.13 14.71
N GLY A 125 0.83 -0.80 14.77
CA GLY A 125 2.00 0.04 14.50
C GLY A 125 2.44 0.01 13.03
N LEU A 126 1.52 -0.31 12.11
CA LEU A 126 1.77 -0.35 10.68
C LEU A 126 1.45 1.00 10.04
N VAL A 127 2.09 1.30 8.92
CA VAL A 127 1.86 2.53 8.14
C VAL A 127 0.77 2.31 7.09
N PHE A 128 0.11 3.39 6.71
CA PHE A 128 -0.80 3.42 5.57
C PHE A 128 -0.22 4.27 4.45
N GLU A 129 -0.08 3.72 3.24
CA GLU A 129 0.27 4.46 2.04
C GLU A 129 -0.98 4.85 1.27
N ALA A 130 -1.20 6.16 1.16
CA ALA A 130 -2.36 6.74 0.51
C ALA A 130 -2.02 7.07 -0.95
N TRP A 131 -2.53 6.25 -1.87
CA TRP A 131 -2.49 6.49 -3.31
C TRP A 131 -3.87 6.91 -3.80
N GLN A 132 -4.04 8.17 -4.13
CA GLN A 132 -5.27 8.75 -4.67
C GLN A 132 -4.94 9.91 -5.63
N TYR A 133 -5.94 10.43 -6.34
CA TYR A 133 -5.75 11.62 -7.14
C TYR A 133 -5.80 12.91 -6.32
N HIS A 134 -5.16 13.97 -6.82
CA HIS A 134 -4.97 15.25 -6.11
C HIS A 134 -6.28 15.88 -5.60
N HIS A 135 -7.38 15.76 -6.32
CA HIS A 135 -8.68 16.30 -5.89
C HIS A 135 -9.28 15.54 -4.69
N GLN A 136 -8.77 14.35 -4.38
CA GLN A 136 -9.17 13.55 -3.21
C GLN A 136 -8.30 13.86 -1.97
N LEU A 137 -7.35 14.80 -2.04
CA LEU A 137 -6.42 15.08 -0.94
C LEU A 137 -7.12 15.43 0.38
N LEU A 138 -8.28 16.09 0.32
CA LEU A 138 -9.06 16.40 1.53
C LEU A 138 -9.57 15.14 2.25
N GLN A 139 -9.78 14.04 1.54
CA GLN A 139 -10.14 12.75 2.15
C GLN A 139 -8.97 12.20 2.96
N VAL A 140 -7.74 12.29 2.45
CA VAL A 140 -6.53 11.88 3.20
C VAL A 140 -6.34 12.77 4.44
N ALA A 141 -6.56 14.08 4.31
CA ALA A 141 -6.53 14.98 5.46
C ALA A 141 -7.59 14.63 6.53
N HIS A 142 -8.76 14.15 6.09
CA HIS A 142 -9.80 13.62 6.99
C HIS A 142 -9.32 12.34 7.71
N LEU A 143 -8.73 11.39 6.97
CA LEU A 143 -8.16 10.17 7.55
C LEU A 143 -7.11 10.50 8.62
N ALA A 144 -6.17 11.42 8.30
CA ALA A 144 -5.12 11.81 9.23
C ALA A 144 -5.66 12.45 10.52
N ARG A 145 -6.68 13.31 10.42
CA ARG A 145 -7.31 13.90 11.61
C ARG A 145 -8.00 12.87 12.51
N ASN A 146 -8.60 11.84 11.91
CA ASN A 146 -9.34 10.81 12.64
C ASN A 146 -8.45 9.67 13.15
N ASN A 147 -7.18 9.62 12.72
CA ASN A 147 -6.21 8.61 13.11
C ASN A 147 -4.86 9.29 13.43
N PRO A 148 -4.77 10.09 14.50
CA PRO A 148 -3.58 10.92 14.80
C PRO A 148 -2.33 10.09 15.10
N ASP A 149 -2.48 8.84 15.52
CA ASP A 149 -1.37 7.94 15.82
C ASP A 149 -0.93 7.09 14.61
N LEU A 150 -1.65 7.19 13.48
CA LEU A 150 -1.33 6.46 12.26
C LEU A 150 -0.35 7.27 11.40
N ILE A 151 0.75 6.66 11.03
CA ILE A 151 1.63 7.22 10.00
C ILE A 151 0.97 7.01 8.64
N ILE A 152 0.69 8.12 7.95
CA ILE A 152 0.16 8.10 6.58
C ILE A 152 1.23 8.66 5.66
N VAL A 153 1.60 7.86 4.66
CA VAL A 153 2.51 8.26 3.57
C VAL A 153 1.66 8.71 2.38
N LEU A 154 1.98 9.87 1.84
CA LEU A 154 1.28 10.42 0.70
C LEU A 154 2.03 10.06 -0.59
N ASP A 155 1.51 9.10 -1.34
CA ASP A 155 2.14 8.61 -2.55
C ASP A 155 2.05 9.61 -3.71
N HIS A 156 3.13 9.68 -4.50
CA HIS A 156 3.17 10.37 -5.79
C HIS A 156 2.61 11.81 -5.76
N PHE A 157 2.79 12.54 -4.65
CA PHE A 157 2.20 13.89 -4.47
C PHE A 157 0.69 13.92 -4.70
N SER A 158 -0.04 12.88 -4.30
CA SER A 158 -1.49 12.72 -4.54
C SER A 158 -1.87 12.64 -6.02
N GLY A 159 -1.09 11.96 -6.83
CA GLY A 159 -1.41 11.67 -8.22
C GLY A 159 -1.99 12.87 -9.01
N PRO A 160 -1.23 13.94 -9.25
CA PRO A 160 -1.78 15.12 -9.92
C PRO A 160 -2.12 14.79 -11.37
N LEU A 161 -3.42 14.81 -11.70
CA LEU A 161 -3.99 14.52 -13.02
C LEU A 161 -3.57 15.62 -13.97
N GLY A 162 -2.85 16.32 -14.17
CA GLY A 162 -2.45 17.32 -15.14
C GLY A 162 -0.99 17.17 -15.58
N LEU A 163 -0.18 16.45 -14.79
CA LEU A 163 1.22 16.27 -15.13
C LEU A 163 1.41 15.41 -16.38
N SER A 164 0.52 14.45 -16.62
CA SER A 164 0.53 13.66 -17.85
C SER A 164 0.01 14.42 -19.07
N LEU A 165 -0.76 15.48 -18.88
CA LEU A 165 -1.28 16.34 -19.96
C LEU A 165 -0.25 17.40 -20.43
N ILE A 166 0.78 17.66 -19.63
CA ILE A 166 1.86 18.59 -20.00
C ILE A 166 2.82 17.97 -21.02
N HIS A 167 2.79 16.67 -21.18
CA HIS A 167 3.65 15.92 -22.11
C HIS A 167 2.91 15.45 -23.38
N ILE A 168 1.71 15.94 -23.61
CA ILE A 168 0.95 15.67 -24.85
C ILE A 168 1.15 16.82 -25.82
#